data_88d5066861954e95e7420ac36b1cc0b9
#
_entry.id   88d5066861954e95e7420ac36b1cc0b9
#
_cell.length_a   1.000
_cell.length_b   1.000
_cell.length_c   1.000
_cell.angle_alpha   90.00
_cell.angle_beta   90.00
_cell.angle_gamma   90.00
#
_symmetry.space_group_name_H-M   'P 1'
#
loop_
_entity.id
_entity.type
_entity.pdbx_description
1 polymer ?
#
loop_
_entity_poly.entity_id
_entity_poly.type
_entity_poly.pdbx_seq_one_letter_code
_entity_poly.pdbx_strand_id
1 'polypeptide(L)'
;QIDSDYSYLTENQRRAVEKFWSSFLNGGSNFKKESFSSLWNIMYELYFSFRKELENSGRGYEGMVYRKVAENPHNCKYEKIVFVGFNAPNRCERKFMRWLMEQGRCDFYWDYYGPMVTDKENKASMFISDAVKEFPSKYRIESEHPLPEIHTVGVPSGIGQAIVAADILEGLENGDSIKTAVVLPDEKLLMPLLDSVPQGYEKVNVTMGYPISATPLPS
;
A
#
# COMPACT_ATOMS: atom_id res chain seq x y z
N GLN A 1 23.98 -0.87 -20.68
CA GLN A 1 23.59 -1.69 -19.52
C GLN A 1 22.39 -1.12 -18.76
N ILE A 2 22.25 0.21 -18.65
CA ILE A 2 21.11 0.88 -18.00
C ILE A 2 19.80 0.65 -18.77
N ASP A 3 19.83 0.55 -20.09
CA ASP A 3 18.63 0.41 -20.92
C ASP A 3 17.90 -0.93 -20.80
N SER A 4 18.61 -2.02 -20.48
CA SER A 4 17.97 -3.33 -20.30
C SER A 4 17.31 -3.49 -18.93
N ASP A 5 17.89 -2.85 -17.91
CA ASP A 5 17.46 -3.02 -16.52
C ASP A 5 16.22 -2.16 -16.16
N TYR A 6 15.94 -1.13 -16.95
CA TYR A 6 14.80 -0.22 -16.77
C TYR A 6 13.73 -0.32 -17.86
N SER A 7 13.73 -1.40 -18.64
CA SER A 7 12.76 -1.63 -19.73
C SER A 7 11.29 -1.63 -19.27
N TYR A 8 11.06 -1.80 -17.96
CA TYR A 8 9.73 -1.79 -17.34
C TYR A 8 9.21 -0.38 -16.98
N LEU A 9 10.06 0.66 -17.08
CA LEU A 9 9.66 2.02 -16.81
C LEU A 9 9.00 2.66 -18.03
N THR A 10 7.99 3.47 -17.78
CA THR A 10 7.43 4.34 -18.83
C THR A 10 8.47 5.40 -19.23
N GLU A 11 8.33 5.97 -20.42
CA GLU A 11 9.24 7.00 -20.92
C GLU A 11 9.38 8.19 -19.95
N ASN A 12 8.29 8.62 -19.33
CA ASN A 12 8.30 9.69 -18.34
C ASN A 12 9.06 9.30 -17.04
N GLN A 13 8.92 8.06 -16.61
CA GLN A 13 9.66 7.54 -15.46
C GLN A 13 11.14 7.40 -15.77
N ARG A 14 11.49 6.95 -16.97
CA ARG A 14 12.87 6.85 -17.45
C ARG A 14 13.55 8.23 -17.45
N ARG A 15 12.89 9.22 -18.03
CA ARG A 15 13.40 10.61 -18.01
C ARG A 15 13.57 11.17 -16.59
N ALA A 16 12.67 10.85 -15.67
CA ALA A 16 12.80 11.27 -14.28
C ALA A 16 14.01 10.62 -13.60
N VAL A 17 14.26 9.32 -13.83
CA VAL A 17 15.43 8.60 -13.35
C VAL A 17 16.72 9.17 -13.96
N GLU A 18 16.75 9.40 -15.26
CA GLU A 18 17.89 9.99 -15.96
C GLU A 18 18.20 11.41 -15.43
N LYS A 19 17.16 12.23 -15.21
CA LYS A 19 17.31 13.56 -14.64
C LYS A 19 17.85 13.51 -13.21
N PHE A 20 17.38 12.57 -12.39
CA PHE A 20 17.88 12.34 -11.04
C PHE A 20 19.38 11.98 -11.09
N TRP A 21 19.75 10.98 -11.89
CA TRP A 21 21.15 10.55 -12.01
C TRP A 21 22.04 11.65 -12.59
N SER A 22 21.59 12.39 -13.59
CA SER A 22 22.36 13.51 -14.16
C SER A 22 22.55 14.64 -13.15
N SER A 23 21.54 14.96 -12.33
CA SER A 23 21.66 15.96 -11.26
C SER A 23 22.60 15.50 -10.15
N PHE A 24 22.55 14.23 -9.80
CA PHE A 24 23.45 13.61 -8.83
C PHE A 24 24.89 13.56 -9.35
N LEU A 25 25.08 13.24 -10.63
CA LEU A 25 26.39 13.19 -11.26
C LEU A 25 27.02 14.59 -11.46
N ASN A 26 26.23 15.64 -11.61
CA ASN A 26 26.70 16.99 -11.88
C ASN A 26 26.81 17.89 -10.64
N GLY A 27 26.22 17.53 -9.51
CA GLY A 27 26.04 18.44 -8.36
C GLY A 27 26.80 18.11 -7.06
N GLY A 28 27.62 17.07 -6.98
CA GLY A 28 28.29 16.69 -5.74
C GLY A 28 29.81 16.59 -5.81
N SER A 29 30.49 16.63 -4.66
CA SER A 29 31.94 16.37 -4.61
C SER A 29 32.21 14.94 -5.09
N ASN A 30 33.30 14.74 -5.84
CA ASN A 30 33.67 13.43 -6.42
C ASN A 30 33.74 12.31 -5.38
N PHE A 31 34.15 12.61 -4.15
CA PHE A 31 34.23 11.65 -3.05
C PHE A 31 32.86 11.03 -2.68
N LYS A 32 31.79 11.84 -2.63
CA LYS A 32 30.44 11.33 -2.32
C LYS A 32 29.89 10.46 -3.44
N LYS A 33 30.23 10.76 -4.69
CA LYS A 33 29.80 9.97 -5.86
C LYS A 33 30.48 8.61 -5.91
N GLU A 34 31.77 8.56 -5.69
CA GLU A 34 32.54 7.31 -5.68
C GLU A 34 32.10 6.39 -4.55
N SER A 35 31.89 6.94 -3.35
CA SER A 35 31.38 6.20 -2.20
C SER A 35 29.99 5.64 -2.45
N PHE A 36 29.09 6.42 -3.07
CA PHE A 36 27.74 5.96 -3.39
C PHE A 36 27.76 4.87 -4.46
N SER A 37 28.53 5.06 -5.54
CA SER A 37 28.64 4.05 -6.59
C SER A 37 29.24 2.75 -6.09
N SER A 38 30.27 2.82 -5.23
CA SER A 38 30.88 1.66 -4.60
C SER A 38 29.87 0.93 -3.70
N LEU A 39 29.11 1.67 -2.88
CA LEU A 39 28.06 1.10 -2.02
C LEU A 39 26.97 0.43 -2.88
N TRP A 40 26.55 1.07 -3.98
CA TRP A 40 25.53 0.53 -4.86
C TRP A 40 25.97 -0.78 -5.53
N ASN A 41 27.20 -0.86 -5.97
CA ASN A 41 27.76 -2.07 -6.56
C ASN A 41 27.83 -3.22 -5.52
N ILE A 42 28.26 -2.92 -4.30
CA ILE A 42 28.28 -3.91 -3.20
C ILE A 42 26.86 -4.40 -2.87
N MET A 43 25.88 -3.49 -2.82
CA MET A 43 24.49 -3.85 -2.54
C MET A 43 23.90 -4.75 -3.63
N TYR A 44 24.25 -4.50 -4.89
CA TYR A 44 23.82 -5.34 -6.01
C TYR A 44 24.36 -6.77 -5.89
N GLU A 45 25.65 -6.93 -5.69
CA GLU A 45 26.31 -8.22 -5.49
C GLU A 45 25.76 -8.95 -4.25
N LEU A 46 25.60 -8.22 -3.15
CA LEU A 46 25.03 -8.73 -1.91
C LEU A 46 23.60 -9.24 -2.11
N TYR A 47 22.77 -8.50 -2.83
CA TYR A 47 21.40 -8.91 -3.15
C TYR A 47 21.37 -10.24 -3.91
N PHE A 48 22.20 -10.39 -4.94
CA PHE A 48 22.22 -11.63 -5.72
C PHE A 48 22.79 -12.80 -4.93
N SER A 49 23.84 -12.59 -4.15
CA SER A 49 24.44 -13.61 -3.29
C SER A 49 23.45 -14.07 -2.22
N PHE A 50 22.79 -13.13 -1.55
CA PHE A 50 21.77 -13.39 -0.55
C PHE A 50 20.57 -14.15 -1.13
N ARG A 51 20.08 -13.72 -2.28
CA ARG A 51 19.00 -14.39 -2.99
C ARG A 51 19.38 -15.85 -3.33
N LYS A 52 20.56 -16.06 -3.86
CA LYS A 52 21.07 -17.41 -4.21
C LYS A 52 21.18 -18.31 -2.99
N GLU A 53 21.65 -17.76 -1.87
CA GLU A 53 21.77 -18.51 -0.62
C GLU A 53 20.40 -18.92 -0.07
N LEU A 54 19.43 -18.02 -0.12
CA LEU A 54 18.04 -18.32 0.26
C LEU A 54 17.44 -19.41 -0.64
N GLU A 55 17.63 -19.31 -1.95
CA GLU A 55 17.16 -20.32 -2.91
C GLU A 55 17.78 -21.71 -2.63
N ASN A 56 19.08 -21.77 -2.37
CA ASN A 56 19.80 -23.02 -2.03
C ASN A 56 19.29 -23.64 -0.73
N SER A 57 18.92 -22.83 0.24
CA SER A 57 18.37 -23.29 1.53
C SER A 57 16.88 -23.59 1.51
N GLY A 58 16.21 -23.45 0.35
CA GLY A 58 14.76 -23.62 0.21
C GLY A 58 13.94 -22.54 0.94
N ARG A 59 14.53 -21.38 1.20
CA ARG A 59 13.92 -20.23 1.89
C ARG A 59 13.72 -19.09 0.91
N GLY A 60 12.88 -18.13 1.31
CA GLY A 60 12.67 -16.92 0.54
C GLY A 60 11.92 -15.87 1.34
N TYR A 61 12.19 -14.59 1.07
CA TYR A 61 11.35 -13.50 1.53
C TYR A 61 10.14 -13.34 0.61
N GLU A 62 9.13 -12.66 1.07
CA GLU A 62 7.83 -12.52 0.39
C GLU A 62 7.96 -12.10 -1.08
N GLY A 63 8.75 -11.06 -1.39
CA GLY A 63 8.97 -10.61 -2.76
C GLY A 63 9.63 -11.64 -3.68
N MET A 64 10.48 -12.54 -3.17
CA MET A 64 11.01 -13.68 -3.94
C MET A 64 9.92 -14.68 -4.28
N VAL A 65 9.04 -14.98 -3.31
CA VAL A 65 7.92 -15.92 -3.50
C VAL A 65 6.95 -15.36 -4.54
N TYR A 66 6.55 -14.11 -4.40
CA TYR A 66 5.69 -13.44 -5.38
C TYR A 66 6.27 -13.50 -6.81
N ARG A 67 7.55 -13.18 -6.96
CA ARG A 67 8.23 -13.24 -8.26
C ARG A 67 8.27 -14.66 -8.81
N LYS A 68 8.63 -15.64 -7.99
CA LYS A 68 8.74 -17.04 -8.39
C LYS A 68 7.40 -17.61 -8.84
N VAL A 69 6.31 -17.26 -8.13
CA VAL A 69 4.95 -17.64 -8.52
C VAL A 69 4.56 -16.98 -9.83
N ALA A 70 4.83 -15.69 -10.00
CA ALA A 70 4.51 -14.96 -11.22
C ALA A 70 5.31 -15.43 -12.46
N GLU A 71 6.53 -15.94 -12.25
CA GLU A 71 7.38 -16.51 -13.31
C GLU A 71 7.00 -17.96 -13.64
N ASN A 72 6.49 -18.72 -12.67
CA ASN A 72 6.13 -20.13 -12.79
C ASN A 72 4.69 -20.42 -12.31
N PRO A 73 3.67 -19.82 -12.94
CA PRO A 73 2.29 -19.94 -12.46
C PRO A 73 1.70 -21.35 -12.64
N HIS A 74 2.34 -22.20 -13.46
CA HIS A 74 1.90 -23.56 -13.73
C HIS A 74 1.84 -24.48 -12.50
N ASN A 75 2.56 -24.13 -11.43
CA ASN A 75 2.56 -24.87 -10.17
C ASN A 75 1.31 -24.66 -9.31
N CYS A 76 0.37 -23.84 -9.77
CA CYS A 76 -0.89 -23.62 -9.08
C CYS A 76 -1.76 -24.88 -9.09
N LYS A 77 -2.01 -25.45 -7.89
CA LYS A 77 -2.75 -26.71 -7.70
C LYS A 77 -4.28 -26.52 -7.69
N TYR A 78 -4.76 -25.30 -7.53
CA TYR A 78 -6.20 -25.01 -7.44
C TYR A 78 -6.80 -24.99 -8.85
N GLU A 79 -7.92 -25.68 -9.02
CA GLU A 79 -8.66 -25.69 -10.30
C GLU A 79 -9.23 -24.32 -10.62
N LYS A 80 -9.74 -23.63 -9.60
CA LYS A 80 -10.32 -22.30 -9.72
C LYS A 80 -9.93 -21.42 -8.55
N ILE A 81 -9.63 -20.15 -8.83
CA ILE A 81 -9.33 -19.12 -7.84
C ILE A 81 -10.32 -17.96 -8.01
N VAL A 82 -10.83 -17.48 -6.91
CA VAL A 82 -11.71 -16.30 -6.87
C VAL A 82 -10.99 -15.17 -6.16
N PHE A 83 -10.83 -14.05 -6.85
CA PHE A 83 -10.22 -12.83 -6.32
C PHE A 83 -11.31 -11.89 -5.83
N VAL A 84 -11.25 -11.53 -4.55
CA VAL A 84 -12.27 -10.69 -3.89
C VAL A 84 -11.61 -9.53 -3.15
N GLY A 85 -12.12 -8.31 -3.30
CA GLY A 85 -11.74 -7.16 -2.49
C GLY A 85 -10.35 -6.59 -2.75
N PHE A 86 -9.70 -6.93 -3.86
CA PHE A 86 -8.42 -6.31 -4.24
C PHE A 86 -8.63 -4.89 -4.73
N ASN A 87 -7.79 -3.96 -4.28
CA ASN A 87 -7.81 -2.58 -4.77
C ASN A 87 -6.63 -2.29 -5.73
N ALA A 88 -5.40 -2.54 -5.29
CA ALA A 88 -4.20 -2.19 -6.02
C ALA A 88 -3.26 -3.41 -6.17
N PRO A 89 -3.60 -4.40 -7.00
CA PRO A 89 -2.75 -5.57 -7.19
C PRO A 89 -1.40 -5.16 -7.77
N ASN A 90 -0.33 -5.72 -7.22
CA ASN A 90 1.03 -5.49 -7.68
C ASN A 90 1.31 -6.21 -9.03
N ARG A 91 2.48 -5.97 -9.62
CA ARG A 91 2.84 -6.56 -10.91
C ARG A 91 2.87 -8.07 -10.94
N CYS A 92 3.33 -8.70 -9.86
CA CYS A 92 3.39 -10.17 -9.77
C CYS A 92 1.97 -10.74 -9.67
N GLU A 93 1.11 -10.12 -8.87
CA GLU A 93 -0.30 -10.48 -8.76
C GLU A 93 -1.01 -10.32 -10.09
N ARG A 94 -0.86 -9.17 -10.76
CA ARG A 94 -1.44 -8.95 -12.10
C ARG A 94 -0.97 -9.99 -13.12
N LYS A 95 0.31 -10.35 -13.11
CA LYS A 95 0.84 -11.38 -14.03
C LYS A 95 0.22 -12.75 -13.74
N PHE A 96 0.07 -13.11 -12.48
CA PHE A 96 -0.56 -14.36 -12.07
C PHE A 96 -2.06 -14.38 -12.37
N MET A 97 -2.77 -13.28 -12.05
CA MET A 97 -4.20 -13.12 -12.37
C MET A 97 -4.46 -13.23 -13.87
N ARG A 98 -3.63 -12.57 -14.69
CA ARG A 98 -3.75 -12.63 -16.17
C ARG A 98 -3.58 -14.05 -16.69
N TRP A 99 -2.56 -14.76 -16.20
CA TRP A 99 -2.35 -16.14 -16.59
C TRP A 99 -3.54 -17.03 -16.21
N LEU A 100 -4.10 -16.89 -15.01
CA LEU A 100 -5.29 -17.64 -14.59
C LEU A 100 -6.52 -17.29 -15.43
N MET A 101 -6.69 -16.03 -15.79
CA MET A 101 -7.78 -15.56 -16.65
C MET A 101 -7.69 -16.16 -18.05
N GLU A 102 -6.50 -16.20 -18.64
CA GLU A 102 -6.24 -16.84 -19.95
C GLU A 102 -6.56 -18.34 -19.93
N GLN A 103 -6.37 -19.00 -18.78
CA GLN A 103 -6.72 -20.41 -18.60
C GLN A 103 -8.21 -20.63 -18.23
N GLY A 104 -8.99 -19.57 -18.06
CA GLY A 104 -10.38 -19.66 -17.58
C GLY A 104 -10.53 -20.15 -16.13
N ARG A 105 -9.46 -20.06 -15.33
CA ARG A 105 -9.34 -20.61 -13.98
C ARG A 105 -9.57 -19.60 -12.87
N CYS A 106 -10.09 -18.42 -13.16
CA CYS A 106 -10.41 -17.44 -12.12
C CYS A 106 -11.68 -16.66 -12.39
N ASP A 107 -12.22 -16.12 -11.31
CA ASP A 107 -13.25 -15.10 -11.32
C ASP A 107 -12.82 -13.93 -10.43
N PHE A 108 -13.38 -12.75 -10.71
CA PHE A 108 -13.07 -11.51 -10.00
C PHE A 108 -14.34 -10.91 -9.42
N TYR A 109 -14.25 -10.48 -8.15
CA TYR A 109 -15.28 -9.72 -7.45
C TYR A 109 -14.65 -8.45 -6.91
N TRP A 110 -15.01 -7.33 -7.53
CA TRP A 110 -14.50 -6.02 -7.15
C TRP A 110 -15.50 -5.34 -6.23
N ASP A 111 -15.01 -4.93 -5.07
CA ASP A 111 -15.78 -4.13 -4.12
C ASP A 111 -15.68 -2.66 -4.52
N TYR A 112 -16.43 -2.28 -5.52
CA TYR A 112 -16.56 -0.91 -5.97
C TYR A 112 -17.95 -0.69 -6.52
N TYR A 113 -18.47 0.49 -6.36
CA TYR A 113 -19.81 0.78 -6.79
C TYR A 113 -19.99 2.20 -7.31
N GLY A 114 -20.73 2.32 -8.44
CA GLY A 114 -21.31 3.55 -8.94
C GLY A 114 -20.34 4.66 -9.34
N PRO A 115 -20.72 5.92 -9.08
CA PRO A 115 -20.01 7.11 -9.56
C PRO A 115 -18.56 7.20 -9.09
N MET A 116 -18.28 6.67 -7.89
CA MET A 116 -16.92 6.74 -7.32
C MET A 116 -15.85 6.08 -8.19
N VAL A 117 -16.21 5.06 -8.97
CA VAL A 117 -15.26 4.37 -9.89
C VAL A 117 -15.25 5.01 -11.26
N THR A 118 -16.36 5.56 -11.70
CA THR A 118 -16.51 6.17 -13.03
C THR A 118 -16.03 7.63 -13.07
N ASP A 119 -15.96 8.28 -11.92
CA ASP A 119 -15.43 9.64 -11.81
C ASP A 119 -13.90 9.64 -11.98
N LYS A 120 -13.43 10.22 -13.08
CA LYS A 120 -12.00 10.34 -13.40
C LYS A 120 -11.24 11.29 -12.50
N GLU A 121 -11.93 12.21 -11.84
CA GLU A 121 -11.35 13.17 -10.89
C GLU A 121 -11.11 12.52 -9.51
N ASN A 122 -11.78 11.40 -9.24
CA ASN A 122 -11.60 10.67 -7.99
C ASN A 122 -10.32 9.81 -8.02
N LYS A 123 -9.25 10.35 -7.46
CA LYS A 123 -7.95 9.66 -7.39
C LYS A 123 -7.99 8.37 -6.56
N ALA A 124 -8.90 8.24 -5.61
CA ALA A 124 -9.03 7.05 -4.79
C ALA A 124 -9.47 5.82 -5.61
N SER A 125 -10.19 6.02 -6.70
CA SER A 125 -10.65 4.94 -7.59
C SER A 125 -9.64 4.57 -8.68
N MET A 126 -8.53 5.27 -8.82
CA MET A 126 -7.58 5.11 -9.93
C MET A 126 -7.10 3.65 -10.08
N PHE A 127 -6.66 3.03 -9.00
CA PHE A 127 -6.13 1.67 -9.04
C PHE A 127 -7.21 0.63 -9.34
N ILE A 128 -8.37 0.74 -8.69
CA ILE A 128 -9.47 -0.20 -8.89
C ILE A 128 -10.08 -0.05 -10.28
N SER A 129 -10.19 1.18 -10.80
CA SER A 129 -10.66 1.43 -12.16
C SER A 129 -9.81 0.74 -13.22
N ASP A 130 -8.49 0.76 -13.05
CA ASP A 130 -7.56 0.08 -13.95
C ASP A 130 -7.63 -1.44 -13.78
N ALA A 131 -7.75 -1.93 -12.54
CA ALA A 131 -7.88 -3.35 -12.27
C ALA A 131 -9.16 -3.93 -12.88
N VAL A 132 -10.29 -3.24 -12.77
CA VAL A 132 -11.57 -3.66 -13.34
C VAL A 132 -11.55 -3.73 -14.85
N LYS A 133 -10.85 -2.80 -15.53
CA LYS A 133 -10.69 -2.82 -16.98
C LYS A 133 -9.84 -4.01 -17.44
N GLU A 134 -8.78 -4.31 -16.71
CA GLU A 134 -7.88 -5.41 -17.03
C GLU A 134 -8.50 -6.78 -16.69
N PHE A 135 -9.20 -6.85 -15.56
CA PHE A 135 -9.80 -8.07 -15.01
C PHE A 135 -11.30 -7.87 -14.78
N PRO A 136 -12.12 -7.90 -15.81
CA PRO A 136 -13.55 -7.65 -15.68
C PRO A 136 -14.24 -8.73 -14.84
N SER A 137 -15.14 -8.30 -13.95
CA SER A 137 -16.01 -9.21 -13.21
C SER A 137 -17.15 -9.70 -14.10
N LYS A 138 -17.46 -10.99 -13.99
CA LYS A 138 -18.70 -11.57 -14.57
C LYS A 138 -19.92 -11.28 -13.70
N TYR A 139 -19.68 -10.90 -12.44
CA TYR A 139 -20.71 -10.68 -11.44
C TYR A 139 -20.74 -9.20 -11.08
N ARG A 140 -21.93 -8.64 -11.11
CA ARG A 140 -22.16 -7.29 -10.67
C ARG A 140 -22.82 -7.34 -9.30
N ILE A 141 -22.12 -6.84 -8.29
CA ILE A 141 -22.68 -6.65 -6.97
C ILE A 141 -23.38 -5.28 -7.01
N GLU A 142 -24.69 -5.30 -7.07
CA GLU A 142 -25.49 -4.09 -6.91
C GLU A 142 -25.85 -3.96 -5.44
N SER A 143 -25.25 -3.03 -4.74
CA SER A 143 -25.64 -2.66 -3.41
C SER A 143 -26.00 -1.18 -3.40
N GLU A 144 -27.23 -0.89 -3.04
CA GLU A 144 -27.64 0.49 -2.75
C GLU A 144 -27.06 0.87 -1.39
N HIS A 145 -25.90 1.50 -1.38
CA HIS A 145 -25.40 2.15 -0.19
C HIS A 145 -25.84 3.61 -0.19
N PRO A 146 -26.51 4.08 0.85
CA PRO A 146 -26.76 5.49 0.99
C PRO A 146 -25.42 6.24 1.00
N LEU A 147 -25.38 7.41 0.38
CA LEU A 147 -24.19 8.25 0.44
C LEU A 147 -23.90 8.59 1.91
N PRO A 148 -22.66 8.46 2.36
CA PRO A 148 -22.30 8.81 3.73
C PRO A 148 -22.50 10.31 3.95
N GLU A 149 -22.94 10.68 5.13
CA GLU A 149 -22.90 12.08 5.56
C GLU A 149 -21.45 12.42 5.93
N ILE A 150 -20.92 13.48 5.30
CA ILE A 150 -19.53 13.91 5.46
C ILE A 150 -19.48 15.26 6.13
N HIS A 151 -18.88 15.32 7.31
CA HIS A 151 -18.58 16.56 8.03
C HIS A 151 -17.09 16.88 7.94
N THR A 152 -16.76 18.09 7.49
CA THR A 152 -15.36 18.55 7.41
C THR A 152 -15.13 19.66 8.43
N VAL A 153 -14.16 19.45 9.31
CA VAL A 153 -13.77 20.41 10.35
C VAL A 153 -12.32 20.84 10.13
N GLY A 154 -12.10 22.13 9.87
CA GLY A 154 -10.77 22.71 9.76
C GLY A 154 -10.16 22.99 11.14
N VAL A 155 -9.01 22.43 11.44
CA VAL A 155 -8.32 22.60 12.73
C VAL A 155 -6.86 23.02 12.50
N PRO A 156 -6.36 24.08 13.17
CA PRO A 156 -5.06 24.68 12.85
C PRO A 156 -3.83 23.86 13.35
N SER A 157 -4.02 22.84 14.17
CA SER A 157 -2.90 22.03 14.70
C SER A 157 -3.26 20.56 14.86
N GLY A 158 -2.23 19.69 14.87
CA GLY A 158 -2.42 18.25 15.08
C GLY A 158 -3.01 17.93 16.47
N ILE A 159 -2.55 18.61 17.53
CA ILE A 159 -3.13 18.45 18.88
C ILE A 159 -4.59 18.89 18.89
N GLY A 160 -4.91 20.00 18.23
CA GLY A 160 -6.30 20.44 18.08
C GLY A 160 -7.17 19.41 17.36
N GLN A 161 -6.63 18.70 16.38
CA GLN A 161 -7.34 17.60 15.71
C GLN A 161 -7.68 16.46 16.69
N ALA A 162 -6.74 16.10 17.57
CA ALA A 162 -6.98 15.08 18.60
C ALA A 162 -8.09 15.52 19.58
N ILE A 163 -8.10 16.78 20.00
CA ILE A 163 -9.14 17.34 20.87
C ILE A 163 -10.51 17.31 20.19
N VAL A 164 -10.61 17.80 18.94
CA VAL A 164 -11.88 17.77 18.19
C VAL A 164 -12.37 16.34 17.96
N ALA A 165 -11.46 15.38 17.71
CA ALA A 165 -11.84 13.98 17.60
C ALA A 165 -12.40 13.45 18.93
N ALA A 166 -11.83 13.85 20.07
CA ALA A 166 -12.34 13.51 21.39
C ALA A 166 -13.74 14.10 21.65
N ASP A 167 -13.96 15.37 21.30
CA ASP A 167 -15.27 16.04 21.41
C ASP A 167 -16.35 15.31 20.57
N ILE A 168 -15.98 14.88 19.34
CA ILE A 168 -16.87 14.08 18.50
C ILE A 168 -17.18 12.73 19.15
N LEU A 169 -16.17 12.05 19.70
CA LEU A 169 -16.35 10.78 20.40
C LEU A 169 -17.24 10.91 21.63
N GLU A 170 -17.12 12.00 22.39
CA GLU A 170 -17.96 12.26 23.56
C GLU A 170 -19.44 12.46 23.19
N GLY A 171 -19.69 13.01 22.00
CA GLY A 171 -21.05 13.18 21.45
C GLY A 171 -21.69 11.89 20.91
N LEU A 172 -20.93 10.80 20.77
CA LEU A 172 -21.48 9.52 20.30
C LEU A 172 -22.10 8.75 21.47
N GLU A 173 -23.26 8.14 21.19
CA GLU A 173 -23.90 7.29 22.19
C GLU A 173 -23.03 6.04 22.49
N ASN A 174 -22.97 5.65 23.78
CA ASN A 174 -22.13 4.54 24.26
C ASN A 174 -22.37 3.17 23.56
N GLY A 175 -23.46 3.01 22.82
CA GLY A 175 -23.79 1.79 22.06
C GLY A 175 -23.06 1.64 20.73
N ASP A 176 -22.49 2.70 20.18
CA ASP A 176 -21.88 2.70 18.84
C ASP A 176 -20.34 2.61 18.83
N SER A 177 -19.72 2.46 19.98
CA SER A 177 -18.25 2.40 20.12
C SER A 177 -17.62 1.29 19.29
N ILE A 178 -18.24 0.12 19.19
CA ILE A 178 -17.76 -1.02 18.38
C ILE A 178 -17.80 -0.73 16.87
N LYS A 179 -18.68 0.19 16.42
CA LYS A 179 -18.85 0.58 15.01
C LYS A 179 -18.06 1.83 14.64
N THR A 180 -17.38 2.44 15.62
CA THR A 180 -16.64 3.68 15.43
C THR A 180 -15.17 3.40 15.22
N ALA A 181 -14.61 3.96 14.16
CA ALA A 181 -13.17 3.91 13.88
C ALA A 181 -12.61 5.33 13.75
N VAL A 182 -11.49 5.57 14.42
CA VAL A 182 -10.69 6.79 14.22
C VAL A 182 -9.49 6.43 13.36
N VAL A 183 -9.39 7.04 12.18
CA VAL A 183 -8.29 6.80 11.25
C VAL A 183 -7.27 7.93 11.35
N LEU A 184 -6.02 7.60 11.66
CA LEU A 184 -4.90 8.54 11.78
C LEU A 184 -4.00 8.46 10.54
N PRO A 185 -4.03 9.47 9.64
CA PRO A 185 -3.09 9.55 8.53
C PRO A 185 -1.65 9.84 8.99
N ASP A 186 -1.49 10.53 10.13
CA ASP A 186 -0.20 10.78 10.78
C ASP A 186 -0.14 10.02 12.11
N GLU A 187 0.73 9.01 12.17
CA GLU A 187 0.93 8.16 13.35
C GLU A 187 1.38 8.94 14.60
N LYS A 188 1.98 10.12 14.44
CA LYS A 188 2.39 10.99 15.54
C LYS A 188 1.20 11.50 16.37
N LEU A 189 0.00 11.47 15.80
CA LEU A 189 -1.23 11.87 16.52
C LEU A 189 -1.77 10.78 17.42
N LEU A 190 -1.21 9.57 17.43
CA LEU A 190 -1.70 8.46 18.24
C LEU A 190 -1.70 8.80 19.74
N MET A 191 -0.57 9.26 20.29
CA MET A 191 -0.49 9.58 21.73
C MET A 191 -1.39 10.75 22.11
N PRO A 192 -1.36 11.92 21.42
CA PRO A 192 -2.31 12.99 21.69
C PRO A 192 -3.77 12.55 21.64
N LEU A 193 -4.13 11.67 20.70
CA LEU A 193 -5.49 11.15 20.62
C LEU A 193 -5.83 10.25 21.81
N LEU A 194 -4.97 9.29 22.16
CA LEU A 194 -5.20 8.39 23.30
C LEU A 194 -5.33 9.14 24.61
N ASP A 195 -4.53 10.20 24.81
CA ASP A 195 -4.60 11.07 25.97
C ASP A 195 -5.90 11.89 26.03
N SER A 196 -6.54 12.10 24.88
CA SER A 196 -7.76 12.90 24.73
C SER A 196 -9.04 12.05 24.73
N VAL A 197 -8.95 10.71 24.62
CA VAL A 197 -10.12 9.83 24.58
C VAL A 197 -10.99 10.01 25.83
N PRO A 198 -12.31 10.23 25.70
CA PRO A 198 -13.21 10.39 26.85
C PRO A 198 -13.20 9.18 27.80
N GLN A 199 -13.30 9.42 29.10
CA GLN A 199 -13.26 8.37 30.13
C GLN A 199 -14.39 7.33 30.03
N GLY A 200 -15.44 7.63 29.28
CA GLY A 200 -16.55 6.70 29.02
C GLY A 200 -16.17 5.51 28.12
N TYR A 201 -15.02 5.56 27.46
CA TYR A 201 -14.52 4.45 26.62
C TYR A 201 -13.61 3.55 27.44
N GLU A 202 -14.15 2.46 27.96
CA GLU A 202 -13.39 1.49 28.77
C GLU A 202 -12.33 0.71 27.97
N LYS A 203 -12.53 0.55 26.65
CA LYS A 203 -11.66 -0.23 25.78
C LYS A 203 -11.44 0.49 24.44
N VAL A 204 -10.18 0.66 24.10
CA VAL A 204 -9.74 1.18 22.81
C VAL A 204 -8.86 0.13 22.13
N ASN A 205 -9.17 -0.23 20.88
CA ASN A 205 -8.32 -1.12 20.11
C ASN A 205 -7.41 -0.29 19.20
N VAL A 206 -6.10 -0.45 19.35
CA VAL A 206 -5.10 0.20 18.50
C VAL A 206 -4.48 -0.83 17.59
N THR A 207 -4.65 -0.66 16.27
CA THR A 207 -4.16 -1.61 15.25
C THR A 207 -2.83 -1.20 14.63
N MET A 208 -2.36 0.02 14.91
CA MET A 208 -1.10 0.53 14.39
C MET A 208 0.06 0.31 15.37
N GLY A 209 1.27 0.12 14.83
CA GLY A 209 2.49 0.08 15.64
C GLY A 209 2.91 1.48 16.09
N TYR A 210 3.53 1.57 17.26
CA TYR A 210 4.14 2.81 17.75
C TYR A 210 5.62 2.57 18.05
N PRO A 211 6.54 3.40 17.54
CA PRO A 211 7.98 3.22 17.76
C PRO A 211 8.35 3.31 19.25
N ILE A 212 9.06 2.30 19.76
CA ILE A 212 9.53 2.30 21.17
C ILE A 212 10.37 3.56 21.48
N SER A 213 11.16 4.03 20.50
CA SER A 213 11.95 5.25 20.62
C SER A 213 11.13 6.53 20.84
N ALA A 214 9.84 6.50 20.53
CA ALA A 214 8.92 7.62 20.74
C ALA A 214 8.10 7.49 22.03
N THR A 215 8.29 6.41 22.80
CA THR A 215 7.65 6.22 24.11
C THR A 215 8.46 6.94 25.21
N PRO A 216 7.82 7.41 26.28
CA PRO A 216 8.49 8.03 27.43
C PRO A 216 9.22 7.03 28.34
N LEU A 217 9.67 5.90 27.81
CA LEU A 217 10.48 4.95 28.57
C LEU A 217 11.83 5.59 28.92
N PRO A 218 12.27 5.55 30.21
CA PRO A 218 13.57 6.05 30.55
C PRO A 218 14.66 5.25 29.84
N SER A 219 15.57 6.00 29.20
CA SER A 219 16.78 5.48 28.56
C SER A 219 17.77 4.96 29.62
#